data_00b76519e6567920a92ad146c05fd3d3
#
_entry.id   00b76519e6567920a92ad146c05fd3d3
#
_cell.length_a   1.000
_cell.length_b   1.000
_cell.length_c   1.000
_cell.angle_alpha   90.00
_cell.angle_beta   90.00
_cell.angle_gamma   90.00
#
_symmetry.space_group_name_H-M   'P 1'
#
loop_
_entity.id
_entity.type
_entity.pdbx_description
1 polymer ?
#
loop_
_entity_poly.entity_id
_entity_poly.type
_entity_poly.pdbx_seq_one_letter_code
_entity_poly.pdbx_strand_id
1 'polypeptide(L)'
;MPYGFAYISHHMNTITMKYLLLTTLLLGCATALPAQGALDALKQEVREDHAFLSGTDDTYAGLKASVRKDYAYLEDLYRHYHLHPELSFKEAATSKRMAEELQQLGFEVTEGVGGYGVVGVLRNGEGPTVLVRADMDALPIVEDTGLPYASTITTKDDAGNEVGVMHACGHDVHMTVWTGAARQLAERKDQWKGTLVFIGQPAEERGGGAKAMLADGLYERFPTPDYAIALHVSAGMEAGKVGCRSGYSLANVDMMDITVYGQGGHGAYPHTTKDPVLLASRIVVALQTVVSRELSPLEPAVVTVGSIHGGTKGNVIPNQVQLELTLRSYTDEVREAIIEKIKRICQGVAMSAGLEADQYPKVELRDEFTPATYNNPDLADRVQKVFEEALGKGRTLSVDPVMGGEDFGRYGRTAEEVPVFMFWLGAVAKEQMASAERGELKLPSLHNSGFAPDPEPTITTGVVAMTAAVLDLLK
;
A
#
# COMPACT_ATOMS: atom_id res chain seq x y z
N MET A 1 19.21 2.63 -50.11
CA MET A 1 17.96 1.87 -50.22
C MET A 1 18.21 0.41 -49.96
N PRO A 2 17.43 -0.34 -49.21
CA PRO A 2 16.20 -0.06 -48.46
C PRO A 2 16.32 -0.44 -46.98
N TYR A 3 15.84 0.39 -46.08
CA TYR A 3 15.48 -0.01 -44.72
C TYR A 3 14.12 0.63 -44.40
N GLY A 4 13.09 -0.12 -44.58
CA GLY A 4 11.74 0.29 -44.26
C GLY A 4 10.79 -0.87 -44.37
N PHE A 5 10.84 -1.85 -43.44
CA PHE A 5 9.81 -2.88 -43.24
C PHE A 5 10.21 -3.81 -42.07
N ALA A 6 10.33 -3.26 -40.85
CA ALA A 6 10.57 -4.10 -39.67
C ALA A 6 10.01 -3.50 -38.37
N TYR A 7 8.96 -2.69 -38.43
CA TYR A 7 8.43 -2.09 -37.18
C TYR A 7 6.89 -2.11 -37.05
N ILE A 8 6.21 -3.04 -37.72
CA ILE A 8 4.73 -3.20 -37.64
C ILE A 8 4.31 -4.60 -37.15
N SER A 9 5.17 -5.38 -36.51
CA SER A 9 4.79 -6.74 -36.14
C SER A 9 4.79 -7.09 -34.64
N HIS A 10 4.75 -6.12 -33.71
CA HIS A 10 4.79 -6.46 -32.27
C HIS A 10 3.69 -5.91 -31.40
N HIS A 11 2.66 -5.29 -31.93
CA HIS A 11 1.49 -4.88 -31.15
C HIS A 11 0.18 -5.34 -31.82
N MET A 12 0.06 -6.64 -32.03
CA MET A 12 -1.29 -7.21 -32.10
C MET A 12 -1.78 -7.36 -30.66
N ASN A 13 -2.76 -6.54 -30.29
CA ASN A 13 -3.48 -6.54 -29.03
C ASN A 13 -3.79 -7.99 -28.60
N THR A 14 -3.54 -8.36 -27.35
CA THR A 14 -3.77 -9.71 -26.80
C THR A 14 -5.17 -10.21 -27.12
N ILE A 15 -6.15 -9.31 -27.17
CA ILE A 15 -7.54 -9.59 -27.59
C ILE A 15 -7.61 -9.97 -29.06
N THR A 16 -6.91 -9.29 -29.96
CA THR A 16 -6.86 -9.60 -31.39
C THR A 16 -6.18 -10.94 -31.62
N MET A 17 -5.18 -11.28 -30.83
CA MET A 17 -4.50 -12.58 -30.87
C MET A 17 -5.39 -13.71 -30.34
N LYS A 18 -6.18 -13.45 -29.27
CA LYS A 18 -7.19 -14.37 -28.73
C LYS A 18 -8.32 -14.62 -29.78
N TYR A 19 -8.77 -13.58 -30.48
CA TYR A 19 -9.74 -13.73 -31.59
C TYR A 19 -9.17 -14.51 -32.80
N LEU A 20 -7.91 -14.30 -33.13
CA LEU A 20 -7.25 -15.03 -34.20
C LEU A 20 -7.03 -16.52 -33.83
N LEU A 21 -6.68 -16.81 -32.59
CA LEU A 21 -6.62 -18.17 -32.04
C LEU A 21 -8.00 -18.86 -32.05
N LEU A 22 -9.06 -18.13 -31.68
CA LEU A 22 -10.42 -18.64 -31.69
C LEU A 22 -10.89 -18.99 -33.11
N THR A 23 -10.58 -18.16 -34.09
CA THR A 23 -10.93 -18.43 -35.52
C THR A 23 -10.11 -19.57 -36.10
N THR A 24 -8.82 -19.75 -35.73
CA THR A 24 -7.98 -20.87 -36.16
C THR A 24 -8.34 -22.18 -35.48
N LEU A 25 -8.76 -22.18 -34.20
CA LEU A 25 -9.25 -23.36 -33.48
C LEU A 25 -10.63 -23.82 -33.98
N LEU A 26 -11.50 -22.91 -34.41
CA LEU A 26 -12.81 -23.23 -34.99
C LEU A 26 -12.72 -23.88 -36.39
N LEU A 27 -11.60 -23.70 -37.09
CA LEU A 27 -11.38 -24.26 -38.42
C LEU A 27 -10.61 -25.61 -38.42
N GLY A 28 -10.10 -26.06 -37.26
CA GLY A 28 -9.11 -27.13 -37.22
C GLY A 28 -9.37 -28.38 -36.36
N CYS A 29 -10.46 -28.52 -35.60
CA CYS A 29 -10.64 -29.73 -34.77
C CYS A 29 -12.09 -30.15 -34.56
N ALA A 30 -12.50 -31.14 -35.26
CA ALA A 30 -13.67 -31.97 -34.97
C ALA A 30 -13.20 -33.30 -34.33
N THR A 31 -12.68 -33.34 -33.10
CA THR A 31 -12.63 -34.49 -32.18
C THR A 31 -11.73 -34.24 -30.98
N ALA A 32 -12.27 -33.79 -29.85
CA ALA A 32 -11.79 -34.14 -28.50
C ALA A 32 -12.64 -33.41 -27.39
N LEU A 33 -13.32 -34.15 -26.58
CA LEU A 33 -14.15 -33.65 -25.45
C LEU A 33 -13.42 -32.73 -24.42
N PRO A 34 -12.13 -32.85 -24.11
CA PRO A 34 -11.46 -31.90 -23.19
C PRO A 34 -11.19 -30.51 -23.83
N ALA A 35 -11.15 -30.38 -25.15
CA ALA A 35 -10.97 -29.09 -25.84
C ALA A 35 -12.24 -28.23 -25.82
N GLN A 36 -13.40 -28.81 -25.70
CA GLN A 36 -14.66 -28.06 -25.67
C GLN A 36 -14.82 -27.23 -24.40
N GLY A 37 -14.49 -27.77 -23.23
CA GLY A 37 -14.53 -27.04 -21.96
C GLY A 37 -13.53 -25.84 -21.92
N ALA A 38 -12.33 -26.04 -22.43
CA ALA A 38 -11.34 -24.97 -22.56
C ALA A 38 -11.77 -23.88 -23.56
N LEU A 39 -12.40 -24.30 -24.69
CA LEU A 39 -12.95 -23.39 -25.68
C LEU A 39 -14.13 -22.59 -25.13
N ASP A 40 -15.01 -23.22 -24.34
CA ASP A 40 -16.16 -22.55 -23.76
C ASP A 40 -15.74 -21.58 -22.63
N ALA A 41 -14.72 -21.96 -21.83
CA ALA A 41 -14.09 -21.06 -20.85
C ALA A 41 -13.45 -19.85 -21.53
N LEU A 42 -12.68 -20.06 -22.62
CA LEU A 42 -12.06 -18.98 -23.40
C LEU A 42 -13.12 -18.07 -24.07
N LYS A 43 -14.22 -18.65 -24.56
CA LYS A 43 -15.35 -17.85 -25.09
C LYS A 43 -16.04 -17.05 -24.02
N GLN A 44 -16.17 -17.60 -22.82
CA GLN A 44 -16.76 -16.90 -21.68
C GLN A 44 -15.86 -15.75 -21.23
N GLU A 45 -14.58 -15.99 -21.11
CA GLU A 45 -13.56 -14.97 -20.78
C GLU A 45 -13.55 -13.84 -21.82
N VAL A 46 -13.53 -14.16 -23.12
CA VAL A 46 -13.61 -13.16 -24.21
C VAL A 46 -14.95 -12.40 -24.18
N ARG A 47 -16.07 -13.05 -23.79
CA ARG A 47 -17.37 -12.38 -23.63
C ARG A 47 -17.40 -11.49 -22.40
N GLU A 48 -16.82 -11.91 -21.29
CA GLU A 48 -16.73 -11.12 -20.05
C GLU A 48 -15.83 -9.90 -20.24
N ASP A 49 -14.66 -10.08 -20.88
CA ASP A 49 -13.79 -8.97 -21.27
C ASP A 49 -14.45 -8.04 -22.28
N HIS A 50 -15.18 -8.58 -23.27
CA HIS A 50 -15.93 -7.78 -24.23
C HIS A 50 -17.15 -7.10 -23.61
N ALA A 51 -17.85 -7.73 -22.65
CA ALA A 51 -18.97 -7.13 -21.92
C ALA A 51 -18.50 -6.01 -20.99
N PHE A 52 -17.38 -6.20 -20.29
CA PHE A 52 -16.71 -5.12 -19.54
C PHE A 52 -16.39 -3.91 -20.41
N LEU A 53 -16.07 -4.19 -21.67
CA LEU A 53 -15.55 -3.20 -22.62
C LEU A 53 -16.60 -2.68 -23.63
N SER A 54 -17.80 -3.28 -23.74
CA SER A 54 -18.80 -2.98 -24.77
C SER A 54 -20.24 -2.88 -24.27
N GLY A 55 -20.44 -2.75 -22.94
CA GLY A 55 -21.77 -2.58 -22.34
C GLY A 55 -22.55 -1.44 -23.02
N THR A 56 -23.62 -1.78 -23.70
CA THR A 56 -24.43 -0.85 -24.51
C THR A 56 -25.24 0.14 -23.67
N ASP A 57 -25.15 0.03 -22.32
CA ASP A 57 -25.80 0.93 -21.34
C ASP A 57 -24.82 1.38 -20.24
N ASP A 58 -23.51 1.35 -20.54
CA ASP A 58 -22.45 1.64 -19.58
C ASP A 58 -22.15 3.15 -19.56
N THR A 59 -22.57 3.82 -18.50
CA THR A 59 -22.27 5.24 -18.22
C THR A 59 -20.77 5.55 -18.29
N TYR A 60 -19.92 4.56 -18.04
CA TYR A 60 -18.46 4.68 -18.02
C TYR A 60 -17.76 4.13 -19.28
N ALA A 61 -18.51 3.74 -20.33
CA ALA A 61 -17.94 3.18 -21.55
C ALA A 61 -16.91 4.11 -22.20
N GLY A 62 -17.19 5.41 -22.25
CA GLY A 62 -16.29 6.43 -22.77
C GLY A 62 -15.01 6.56 -21.94
N LEU A 63 -15.11 6.47 -20.61
CA LEU A 63 -13.95 6.47 -19.70
C LEU A 63 -13.07 5.25 -19.94
N LYS A 64 -13.65 4.05 -19.96
CA LYS A 64 -12.91 2.79 -20.20
C LYS A 64 -12.18 2.79 -21.54
N ALA A 65 -12.84 3.29 -22.59
CA ALA A 65 -12.25 3.40 -23.93
C ALA A 65 -11.06 4.38 -23.94
N SER A 66 -11.19 5.53 -23.25
CA SER A 66 -10.12 6.53 -23.11
C SER A 66 -8.93 5.97 -22.35
N VAL A 67 -9.15 5.36 -21.18
CA VAL A 67 -8.08 4.74 -20.35
C VAL A 67 -7.32 3.70 -21.16
N ARG A 68 -8.03 2.88 -21.94
CA ARG A 68 -7.37 1.88 -22.79
C ARG A 68 -6.52 2.49 -23.88
N LYS A 69 -6.99 3.60 -24.49
CA LYS A 69 -6.22 4.34 -25.49
C LYS A 69 -4.94 4.93 -24.88
N ASP A 70 -5.00 5.35 -23.61
CA ASP A 70 -3.87 5.94 -22.89
C ASP A 70 -2.92 4.87 -22.31
N TYR A 71 -3.28 3.58 -22.34
CA TYR A 71 -2.52 2.53 -21.64
C TYR A 71 -1.05 2.46 -22.05
N ALA A 72 -0.72 2.60 -23.34
CA ALA A 72 0.66 2.59 -23.78
C ALA A 72 1.53 3.66 -23.09
N TYR A 73 0.97 4.87 -22.89
CA TYR A 73 1.64 5.93 -22.13
C TYR A 73 1.74 5.59 -20.64
N LEU A 74 0.69 5.02 -20.06
CA LEU A 74 0.66 4.63 -18.65
C LEU A 74 1.63 3.47 -18.37
N GLU A 75 1.76 2.52 -19.29
CA GLU A 75 2.74 1.43 -19.17
C GLU A 75 4.18 1.96 -19.22
N ASP A 76 4.47 2.90 -20.13
CA ASP A 76 5.79 3.54 -20.19
C ASP A 76 6.10 4.32 -18.91
N LEU A 77 5.10 5.00 -18.34
CA LEU A 77 5.23 5.71 -17.07
C LEU A 77 5.44 4.76 -15.88
N TYR A 78 4.68 3.67 -15.79
CA TYR A 78 4.85 2.61 -14.80
C TYR A 78 6.27 2.04 -14.86
N ARG A 79 6.74 1.67 -16.05
CA ARG A 79 8.10 1.16 -16.25
C ARG A 79 9.16 2.19 -15.88
N HIS A 80 8.91 3.46 -16.12
CA HIS A 80 9.81 4.52 -15.71
C HIS A 80 9.96 4.57 -14.19
N TYR A 81 8.86 4.58 -13.41
CA TYR A 81 8.92 4.56 -11.95
C TYR A 81 9.56 3.27 -11.43
N HIS A 82 9.19 2.13 -11.99
CA HIS A 82 9.74 0.83 -11.61
C HIS A 82 11.27 0.73 -11.80
N LEU A 83 11.80 1.32 -12.88
CA LEU A 83 13.22 1.35 -13.19
C LEU A 83 14.02 2.39 -12.37
N HIS A 84 13.36 3.37 -11.76
CA HIS A 84 14.02 4.48 -11.07
C HIS A 84 13.45 4.67 -9.65
N PRO A 85 13.38 3.61 -8.82
CA PRO A 85 12.83 3.72 -7.48
C PRO A 85 13.76 4.51 -6.56
N GLU A 86 13.18 5.31 -5.67
CA GLU A 86 13.90 6.09 -4.65
C GLU A 86 13.38 5.74 -3.25
N LEU A 87 14.28 5.69 -2.26
CA LEU A 87 13.90 5.40 -0.86
C LEU A 87 13.15 6.56 -0.22
N SER A 88 12.42 6.25 0.85
CA SER A 88 11.71 7.22 1.70
C SER A 88 12.57 8.42 2.07
N PHE A 89 12.05 9.64 1.90
CA PHE A 89 12.73 10.93 2.06
C PHE A 89 13.95 11.14 1.13
N LYS A 90 14.00 10.44 -0.01
CA LYS A 90 15.02 10.58 -1.05
C LYS A 90 14.41 10.66 -2.46
N GLU A 91 13.10 10.88 -2.57
CA GLU A 91 12.29 10.76 -3.79
C GLU A 91 12.39 12.00 -4.69
N ALA A 92 13.59 12.54 -4.88
CA ALA A 92 13.80 13.81 -5.60
C ALA A 92 13.42 13.71 -7.09
N ALA A 93 13.80 12.65 -7.79
CA ALA A 93 13.50 12.47 -9.20
C ALA A 93 12.04 12.06 -9.41
N THR A 94 11.51 11.20 -8.54
CA THR A 94 10.10 10.77 -8.54
C THR A 94 9.17 11.96 -8.34
N SER A 95 9.41 12.77 -7.32
CA SER A 95 8.68 14.00 -7.02
C SER A 95 8.63 14.94 -8.24
N LYS A 96 9.79 15.21 -8.82
CA LYS A 96 9.90 16.06 -10.02
C LYS A 96 9.10 15.49 -11.19
N ARG A 97 9.17 14.19 -11.44
CA ARG A 97 8.40 13.55 -12.52
C ARG A 97 6.90 13.68 -12.29
N MET A 98 6.40 13.42 -11.07
CA MET A 98 4.99 13.58 -10.73
C MET A 98 4.53 15.04 -10.90
N ALA A 99 5.37 16.02 -10.52
CA ALA A 99 5.11 17.44 -10.73
C ALA A 99 4.98 17.78 -12.22
N GLU A 100 5.89 17.29 -13.06
CA GLU A 100 5.88 17.48 -14.51
C GLU A 100 4.61 16.93 -15.16
N GLU A 101 4.14 15.75 -14.70
CA GLU A 101 2.89 15.16 -15.18
C GLU A 101 1.68 16.06 -14.90
N LEU A 102 1.55 16.58 -13.69
CA LEU A 102 0.44 17.49 -13.34
C LEU A 102 0.54 18.85 -14.07
N GLN A 103 1.75 19.41 -14.22
CA GLN A 103 1.95 20.68 -14.93
C GLN A 103 1.47 20.58 -16.38
N GLN A 104 1.77 19.46 -17.06
CA GLN A 104 1.32 19.22 -18.44
C GLN A 104 -0.21 19.13 -18.56
N LEU A 105 -0.91 18.76 -17.47
CA LEU A 105 -2.37 18.68 -17.40
C LEU A 105 -3.04 19.99 -16.97
N GLY A 106 -2.24 21.02 -16.68
CA GLY A 106 -2.70 22.37 -16.33
C GLY A 106 -3.06 22.53 -14.85
N PHE A 107 -2.53 21.69 -13.97
CA PHE A 107 -2.60 21.91 -12.52
C PHE A 107 -1.64 23.05 -12.11
N GLU A 108 -2.02 23.80 -11.08
CA GLU A 108 -1.12 24.64 -10.31
C GLU A 108 -0.30 23.75 -9.38
N VAL A 109 1.00 23.59 -9.63
CA VAL A 109 1.84 22.62 -8.92
C VAL A 109 2.78 23.31 -7.95
N THR A 110 2.86 22.77 -6.73
CA THR A 110 3.83 23.14 -5.70
C THR A 110 4.61 21.89 -5.32
N GLU A 111 5.93 21.96 -5.44
CA GLU A 111 6.88 20.95 -5.03
C GLU A 111 7.44 21.23 -3.63
N GLY A 112 8.02 20.21 -2.98
CA GLY A 112 8.73 20.36 -1.71
C GLY A 112 7.82 20.44 -0.48
N VAL A 113 6.57 20.05 -0.58
CA VAL A 113 5.63 20.04 0.56
C VAL A 113 5.93 18.85 1.47
N GLY A 114 6.35 19.12 2.70
CA GLY A 114 6.80 18.08 3.63
C GLY A 114 8.07 17.35 3.19
N GLY A 115 8.96 18.03 2.46
CA GLY A 115 10.20 17.49 1.92
C GLY A 115 10.13 17.29 0.41
N TYR A 116 9.79 16.11 -0.07
CA TYR A 116 9.65 15.81 -1.51
C TYR A 116 8.20 15.73 -1.98
N GLY A 117 7.22 16.08 -1.14
CA GLY A 117 5.81 16.04 -1.52
C GLY A 117 5.45 16.99 -2.65
N VAL A 118 4.53 16.57 -3.51
CA VAL A 118 4.00 17.35 -4.63
C VAL A 118 2.52 17.62 -4.37
N VAL A 119 2.08 18.84 -4.58
CA VAL A 119 0.66 19.21 -4.52
C VAL A 119 0.28 19.91 -5.80
N GLY A 120 -0.69 19.35 -6.52
CA GLY A 120 -1.29 19.95 -7.71
C GLY A 120 -2.74 20.31 -7.46
N VAL A 121 -3.12 21.53 -7.80
CA VAL A 121 -4.49 22.04 -7.66
C VAL A 121 -5.08 22.35 -9.03
N LEU A 122 -6.24 21.78 -9.32
CA LEU A 122 -6.99 22.10 -10.55
C LEU A 122 -8.41 22.53 -10.20
N ARG A 123 -8.75 23.79 -10.48
CA ARG A 123 -10.05 24.39 -10.23
C ARG A 123 -10.92 24.36 -11.47
N ASN A 124 -12.21 24.03 -11.30
CA ASN A 124 -13.20 23.99 -12.38
C ASN A 124 -14.59 24.49 -11.92
N GLY A 125 -14.63 25.71 -11.38
CA GLY A 125 -15.84 26.34 -10.86
C GLY A 125 -16.10 26.02 -9.39
N GLU A 126 -17.29 26.41 -8.90
CA GLU A 126 -17.73 26.12 -7.54
C GLU A 126 -18.16 24.65 -7.41
N GLY A 127 -17.87 24.01 -6.30
CA GLY A 127 -18.21 22.63 -6.00
C GLY A 127 -17.28 22.04 -4.96
N PRO A 128 -17.41 20.73 -4.66
CA PRO A 128 -16.57 20.04 -3.68
C PRO A 128 -15.08 20.06 -4.02
N THR A 129 -14.28 19.92 -3.00
CA THR A 129 -12.83 19.71 -3.12
C THR A 129 -12.51 18.24 -2.84
N VAL A 130 -11.87 17.56 -3.78
CA VAL A 130 -11.48 16.15 -3.64
C VAL A 130 -9.96 16.03 -3.68
N LEU A 131 -9.41 15.44 -2.61
CA LEU A 131 -7.98 15.11 -2.55
C LEU A 131 -7.77 13.68 -3.06
N VAL A 132 -6.82 13.50 -3.97
CA VAL A 132 -6.37 12.21 -4.50
C VAL A 132 -4.89 12.02 -4.17
N ARG A 133 -4.57 10.95 -3.43
CA ARG A 133 -3.20 10.67 -2.97
C ARG A 133 -2.60 9.47 -3.68
N ALA A 134 -1.33 9.58 -4.04
CA ALA A 134 -0.42 8.45 -4.23
C ALA A 134 0.81 8.63 -3.34
N ASP A 135 1.29 7.54 -2.77
CA ASP A 135 2.62 7.42 -2.20
C ASP A 135 3.65 7.23 -3.31
N MET A 136 4.94 7.49 -3.04
CA MET A 136 5.94 7.49 -4.11
C MET A 136 7.29 6.88 -3.74
N ASP A 137 7.48 6.45 -2.50
CA ASP A 137 8.73 5.87 -2.05
C ASP A 137 8.84 4.37 -2.34
N ALA A 138 10.06 3.87 -2.31
CA ALA A 138 10.42 2.49 -2.53
C ALA A 138 11.19 1.90 -1.33
N LEU A 139 11.41 0.61 -1.35
CA LEU A 139 12.00 -0.16 -0.26
C LEU A 139 13.46 -0.56 -0.53
N PRO A 140 14.29 -0.73 0.53
CA PRO A 140 15.68 -1.17 0.42
C PRO A 140 15.75 -2.70 0.16
N ILE A 141 15.23 -3.13 -1.01
CA ILE A 141 15.13 -4.54 -1.43
C ILE A 141 15.82 -4.71 -2.77
N VAL A 142 16.63 -5.76 -2.93
CA VAL A 142 17.14 -6.18 -4.24
C VAL A 142 16.04 -6.93 -4.96
N GLU A 143 15.66 -6.46 -6.14
CA GLU A 143 14.60 -7.08 -6.93
C GLU A 143 15.05 -8.42 -7.51
N ASP A 144 14.17 -9.44 -7.44
CA ASP A 144 14.35 -10.79 -7.98
C ASP A 144 13.07 -11.28 -8.69
N THR A 145 12.45 -10.39 -9.46
CA THR A 145 11.23 -10.69 -10.23
C THR A 145 11.51 -11.40 -11.53
N GLY A 146 12.72 -11.25 -12.07
CA GLY A 146 13.10 -11.74 -13.42
C GLY A 146 12.45 -10.94 -14.55
N LEU A 147 11.84 -9.81 -14.29
CA LEU A 147 11.26 -8.92 -15.30
C LEU A 147 12.36 -8.29 -16.17
N PRO A 148 12.12 -8.08 -17.48
CA PRO A 148 13.09 -7.43 -18.35
C PRO A 148 13.33 -5.95 -18.02
N TYR A 149 12.51 -5.37 -17.16
CA TYR A 149 12.61 -4.02 -16.63
C TYR A 149 12.74 -4.01 -15.09
N ALA A 150 13.25 -5.08 -14.50
CA ALA A 150 13.55 -5.13 -13.06
C ALA A 150 14.51 -4.01 -12.65
N SER A 151 14.31 -3.45 -11.45
CA SER A 151 15.21 -2.44 -10.90
C SER A 151 16.60 -3.00 -10.63
N THR A 152 17.62 -2.27 -11.07
CA THR A 152 19.02 -2.53 -10.75
C THR A 152 19.63 -1.39 -9.91
N ILE A 153 18.79 -0.50 -9.41
CA ILE A 153 19.23 0.67 -8.65
C ILE A 153 19.79 0.22 -7.31
N THR A 154 20.94 0.77 -6.95
CA THR A 154 21.53 0.66 -5.62
C THR A 154 21.75 2.06 -5.04
N THR A 155 21.60 2.18 -3.73
CA THR A 155 21.84 3.42 -2.99
C THR A 155 22.33 3.09 -1.58
N LYS A 156 22.62 4.12 -0.78
CA LYS A 156 22.93 3.96 0.62
C LYS A 156 21.69 4.19 1.48
N ASP A 157 21.45 3.27 2.42
CA ASP A 157 20.48 3.48 3.49
C ASP A 157 20.96 4.56 4.48
N ASP A 158 20.17 4.83 5.53
CA ASP A 158 20.52 5.83 6.54
C ASP A 158 21.70 5.39 7.45
N ALA A 159 21.99 4.09 7.49
CA ALA A 159 23.16 3.56 8.20
C ALA A 159 24.43 3.56 7.33
N GLY A 160 24.31 3.95 6.05
CA GLY A 160 25.43 4.02 5.09
C GLY A 160 25.72 2.69 4.39
N ASN A 161 24.88 1.66 4.57
CA ASN A 161 25.02 0.38 3.87
C ASN A 161 24.53 0.52 2.42
N GLU A 162 25.19 -0.16 1.49
CA GLU A 162 24.71 -0.27 0.12
C GLU A 162 23.54 -1.26 0.05
N VAL A 163 22.40 -0.81 -0.50
CA VAL A 163 21.16 -1.58 -0.64
C VAL A 163 20.61 -1.46 -2.05
N GLY A 164 19.97 -2.52 -2.55
CA GLY A 164 19.13 -2.42 -3.75
C GLY A 164 17.85 -1.65 -3.45
N VAL A 165 17.19 -1.12 -4.48
CA VAL A 165 15.94 -0.38 -4.32
C VAL A 165 14.88 -0.93 -5.25
N MET A 166 13.69 -1.21 -4.72
CA MET A 166 12.57 -1.80 -5.46
C MET A 166 11.23 -1.23 -4.99
N HIS A 167 10.30 -0.99 -5.92
CA HIS A 167 8.89 -0.74 -5.59
C HIS A 167 8.18 -2.05 -5.17
N ALA A 168 8.63 -2.66 -4.07
CA ALA A 168 8.09 -3.93 -3.58
C ALA A 168 6.73 -3.79 -2.87
N CYS A 169 6.22 -2.57 -2.73
CA CYS A 169 4.85 -2.25 -2.25
C CYS A 169 3.92 -1.77 -3.37
N GLY A 170 4.44 -1.60 -4.61
CA GLY A 170 3.66 -1.24 -5.80
C GLY A 170 3.30 0.23 -5.90
N HIS A 171 4.06 1.12 -5.27
CA HIS A 171 3.83 2.57 -5.35
C HIS A 171 4.04 3.11 -6.77
N ASP A 172 4.82 2.45 -7.61
CA ASP A 172 4.91 2.69 -9.05
C ASP A 172 3.56 2.55 -9.77
N VAL A 173 2.74 1.55 -9.39
CA VAL A 173 1.35 1.41 -9.86
C VAL A 173 0.49 2.54 -9.29
N HIS A 174 0.63 2.87 -8.00
CA HIS A 174 -0.15 3.95 -7.36
C HIS A 174 0.07 5.28 -8.07
N MET A 175 1.32 5.69 -8.30
CA MET A 175 1.69 6.90 -9.05
C MET A 175 1.16 6.89 -10.48
N THR A 176 1.22 5.74 -11.14
CA THR A 176 0.73 5.57 -12.52
C THR A 176 -0.78 5.73 -12.58
N VAL A 177 -1.52 5.09 -11.67
CA VAL A 177 -2.98 5.23 -11.59
C VAL A 177 -3.38 6.67 -11.25
N TRP A 178 -2.70 7.29 -10.31
CA TRP A 178 -2.89 8.69 -9.93
C TRP A 178 -2.72 9.63 -11.15
N THR A 179 -1.65 9.47 -11.91
CA THR A 179 -1.41 10.24 -13.13
C THR A 179 -2.50 9.96 -14.17
N GLY A 180 -2.87 8.70 -14.36
CA GLY A 180 -3.95 8.31 -15.28
C GLY A 180 -5.28 8.94 -14.90
N ALA A 181 -5.64 8.95 -13.62
CA ALA A 181 -6.85 9.60 -13.12
C ALA A 181 -6.81 11.12 -13.32
N ALA A 182 -5.67 11.78 -13.05
CA ALA A 182 -5.48 13.21 -13.29
C ALA A 182 -5.71 13.57 -14.76
N ARG A 183 -5.16 12.76 -15.71
CA ARG A 183 -5.37 12.93 -17.15
C ARG A 183 -6.84 12.80 -17.54
N GLN A 184 -7.49 11.74 -17.09
CA GLN A 184 -8.90 11.49 -17.40
C GLN A 184 -9.83 12.60 -16.86
N LEU A 185 -9.53 13.14 -15.67
CA LEU A 185 -10.29 14.24 -15.06
C LEU A 185 -10.03 15.57 -15.77
N ALA A 186 -8.78 15.87 -16.14
CA ALA A 186 -8.41 17.08 -16.87
C ALA A 186 -9.06 17.13 -18.27
N GLU A 187 -9.23 15.98 -18.94
CA GLU A 187 -9.90 15.87 -20.22
C GLU A 187 -11.44 16.00 -20.14
N ARG A 188 -12.03 15.81 -18.94
CA ARG A 188 -13.49 15.78 -18.69
C ARG A 188 -13.99 16.95 -17.85
N LYS A 189 -13.38 18.12 -17.97
CA LYS A 189 -13.80 19.33 -17.22
C LYS A 189 -15.25 19.74 -17.43
N ASP A 190 -15.87 19.29 -18.51
CA ASP A 190 -17.28 19.48 -18.81
C ASP A 190 -18.21 18.60 -17.95
N GLN A 191 -17.68 17.53 -17.34
CA GLN A 191 -18.46 16.53 -16.56
C GLN A 191 -18.45 16.76 -15.06
N TRP A 192 -17.66 17.72 -14.55
CA TRP A 192 -17.53 17.98 -13.12
C TRP A 192 -17.33 19.45 -12.79
N LYS A 193 -17.63 19.82 -11.54
CA LYS A 193 -17.34 21.13 -10.95
C LYS A 193 -16.65 20.95 -9.60
N GLY A 194 -15.90 21.95 -9.15
CA GLY A 194 -15.19 21.93 -7.88
C GLY A 194 -13.68 22.04 -8.03
N THR A 195 -12.97 21.47 -7.08
CA THR A 195 -11.49 21.55 -7.01
C THR A 195 -10.89 20.15 -6.82
N LEU A 196 -9.88 19.84 -7.62
CA LEU A 196 -9.01 18.68 -7.44
C LEU A 196 -7.74 19.09 -6.71
N VAL A 197 -7.37 18.34 -5.69
CA VAL A 197 -6.09 18.43 -4.99
C VAL A 197 -5.39 17.08 -5.16
N PHE A 198 -4.42 16.99 -6.03
CA PHE A 198 -3.64 15.78 -6.27
C PHE A 198 -2.34 15.87 -5.49
N ILE A 199 -2.07 14.89 -4.62
CA ILE A 199 -0.84 14.86 -3.82
C ILE A 199 0.00 13.62 -4.13
N GLY A 200 1.30 13.84 -4.42
CA GLY A 200 2.34 12.82 -4.39
C GLY A 200 3.00 12.86 -3.02
N GLN A 201 2.81 11.83 -2.22
CA GLN A 201 3.26 11.79 -0.83
C GLN A 201 4.56 11.00 -0.71
N PRO A 202 5.64 11.56 -0.11
CA PRO A 202 6.87 10.82 0.17
C PRO A 202 6.72 9.93 1.39
N ALA A 203 7.68 9.03 1.61
CA ALA A 203 7.99 8.36 2.87
C ALA A 203 6.80 7.69 3.59
N GLU A 204 5.96 7.01 2.83
CA GLU A 204 4.88 6.18 3.37
C GLU A 204 5.45 5.02 4.18
N GLU A 205 6.46 4.33 3.65
CA GLU A 205 7.11 3.14 4.23
C GLU A 205 7.80 3.40 5.59
N ARG A 206 7.93 4.69 5.94
CA ARG A 206 8.42 5.14 7.25
C ARG A 206 7.31 5.76 8.11
N GLY A 207 6.05 5.73 7.67
CA GLY A 207 4.90 6.32 8.36
C GLY A 207 5.03 7.83 8.58
N GLY A 208 5.90 8.51 7.81
CA GLY A 208 6.32 9.88 8.05
C GLY A 208 5.83 10.91 7.04
N GLY A 209 5.46 10.50 5.85
CA GLY A 209 5.17 11.39 4.74
C GLY A 209 3.92 12.24 4.92
N ALA A 210 2.81 11.62 5.28
CA ALA A 210 1.57 12.35 5.57
C ALA A 210 1.76 13.31 6.77
N LYS A 211 2.48 12.87 7.82
CA LYS A 211 2.84 13.73 8.98
C LYS A 211 3.64 14.95 8.53
N ALA A 212 4.62 14.77 7.64
CA ALA A 212 5.47 15.85 7.15
C ALA A 212 4.69 16.83 6.26
N MET A 213 3.84 16.35 5.35
CA MET A 213 3.02 17.20 4.49
C MET A 213 2.00 18.01 5.30
N LEU A 214 1.34 17.40 6.29
CA LEU A 214 0.41 18.11 7.18
C LEU A 214 1.13 19.13 8.06
N ALA A 215 2.31 18.80 8.59
CA ALA A 215 3.12 19.73 9.38
C ALA A 215 3.66 20.92 8.55
N ASP A 216 3.85 20.74 7.24
CA ASP A 216 4.20 21.83 6.30
C ASP A 216 2.97 22.62 5.83
N GLY A 217 1.82 22.41 6.45
CA GLY A 217 0.60 23.19 6.24
C GLY A 217 -0.22 22.76 5.02
N LEU A 218 -0.32 21.47 4.74
CA LEU A 218 -1.09 21.00 3.57
C LEU A 218 -2.53 21.55 3.55
N TYR A 219 -3.22 21.57 4.68
CA TYR A 219 -4.60 22.05 4.76
C TYR A 219 -4.75 23.56 4.98
N GLU A 220 -3.67 24.25 5.38
CA GLU A 220 -3.63 25.70 5.54
C GLU A 220 -3.21 26.43 4.24
N ARG A 221 -2.34 25.81 3.44
CA ARG A 221 -1.76 26.40 2.22
C ARG A 221 -2.58 26.08 0.97
N PHE A 222 -3.29 24.95 0.98
CA PHE A 222 -4.04 24.47 -0.16
C PHE A 222 -5.53 24.29 0.22
N PRO A 223 -6.44 24.15 -0.77
CA PRO A 223 -7.84 23.96 -0.49
C PRO A 223 -8.07 22.71 0.39
N THR A 224 -8.68 22.91 1.57
CA THR A 224 -9.08 21.82 2.47
C THR A 224 -10.07 20.91 1.74
N PRO A 225 -9.84 19.60 1.68
CA PRO A 225 -10.72 18.71 0.94
C PRO A 225 -12.01 18.39 1.71
N ASP A 226 -13.11 18.23 0.99
CA ASP A 226 -14.36 17.65 1.50
C ASP A 226 -14.26 16.11 1.56
N TYR A 227 -13.41 15.51 0.72
CA TYR A 227 -13.15 14.07 0.66
C TYR A 227 -11.68 13.82 0.29
N ALA A 228 -11.08 12.78 0.87
CA ALA A 228 -9.77 12.31 0.47
C ALA A 228 -9.84 10.82 0.05
N ILE A 229 -9.25 10.50 -1.10
CA ILE A 229 -9.27 9.15 -1.66
C ILE A 229 -7.86 8.69 -2.04
N ALA A 230 -7.58 7.42 -1.77
CA ALA A 230 -6.35 6.74 -2.16
C ALA A 230 -6.64 5.30 -2.59
N LEU A 231 -5.65 4.64 -3.14
CA LEU A 231 -5.68 3.20 -3.35
C LEU A 231 -4.38 2.56 -2.84
N HIS A 232 -4.44 1.26 -2.60
CA HIS A 232 -3.26 0.43 -2.40
C HIS A 232 -3.39 -0.88 -3.18
N VAL A 233 -2.31 -1.34 -3.82
CA VAL A 233 -2.30 -2.63 -4.50
C VAL A 233 -2.37 -3.79 -3.51
N SER A 234 -2.96 -4.90 -3.93
CA SER A 234 -3.07 -6.13 -3.15
C SER A 234 -2.37 -7.28 -3.85
N ALA A 235 -1.36 -7.85 -3.20
CA ALA A 235 -0.66 -9.05 -3.63
C ALA A 235 -1.48 -10.35 -3.42
N GLY A 236 -2.68 -10.25 -2.89
CA GLY A 236 -3.60 -11.37 -2.67
C GLY A 236 -4.92 -11.26 -3.44
N MET A 237 -5.01 -10.32 -4.39
CA MET A 237 -6.23 -10.09 -5.18
C MET A 237 -5.93 -10.11 -6.67
N GLU A 238 -6.82 -10.75 -7.45
CA GLU A 238 -6.72 -10.80 -8.91
C GLU A 238 -6.78 -9.40 -9.53
N ALA A 239 -5.87 -9.13 -10.46
CA ALA A 239 -5.86 -7.90 -11.26
C ALA A 239 -7.19 -7.73 -12.01
N GLY A 240 -7.66 -6.48 -12.14
CA GLY A 240 -8.98 -6.21 -12.69
C GLY A 240 -10.11 -6.17 -11.64
N LYS A 241 -9.80 -6.36 -10.36
CA LYS A 241 -10.74 -6.25 -9.25
C LYS A 241 -10.33 -5.16 -8.26
N VAL A 242 -11.30 -4.65 -7.51
CA VAL A 242 -11.06 -3.73 -6.38
C VAL A 242 -11.69 -4.28 -5.11
N GLY A 243 -11.09 -3.97 -3.97
CA GLY A 243 -11.57 -4.35 -2.64
C GLY A 243 -11.99 -3.12 -1.85
N CYS A 244 -13.19 -3.13 -1.31
CA CYS A 244 -13.72 -2.06 -0.47
C CYS A 244 -13.92 -2.54 0.97
N ARG A 245 -13.64 -1.65 1.90
CA ARG A 245 -13.86 -1.85 3.32
C ARG A 245 -14.41 -0.58 3.94
N SER A 246 -15.53 -0.70 4.64
CA SER A 246 -16.07 0.36 5.51
C SER A 246 -15.50 0.20 6.91
N GLY A 247 -15.14 1.30 7.58
CA GLY A 247 -14.51 1.28 8.90
C GLY A 247 -13.01 1.01 8.83
N TYR A 248 -12.46 0.37 9.86
CA TYR A 248 -11.01 0.08 9.90
C TYR A 248 -10.55 -0.80 8.76
N SER A 249 -9.56 -0.33 8.00
CA SER A 249 -8.94 -1.02 6.86
C SER A 249 -7.51 -1.46 7.20
N LEU A 250 -6.70 -0.57 7.77
CA LEU A 250 -5.33 -0.85 8.20
C LEU A 250 -5.13 -0.41 9.66
N ALA A 251 -4.17 -1.04 10.33
CA ALA A 251 -3.99 -0.92 11.77
C ALA A 251 -3.13 0.29 12.18
N ASN A 252 -3.24 0.68 13.45
CA ASN A 252 -2.22 1.47 14.15
C ASN A 252 -0.88 0.72 14.12
N VAL A 253 0.20 1.44 13.94
CA VAL A 253 1.58 0.93 14.03
C VAL A 253 2.34 1.71 15.08
N ASP A 254 2.85 1.01 16.08
CA ASP A 254 3.81 1.55 17.02
C ASP A 254 5.08 0.68 17.05
N MET A 255 6.21 1.35 17.19
CA MET A 255 7.49 0.73 17.53
C MET A 255 7.85 1.09 18.96
N MET A 256 8.34 0.10 19.73
CA MET A 256 8.66 0.27 21.15
C MET A 256 9.98 -0.39 21.48
N ASP A 257 10.79 0.32 22.25
CA ASP A 257 12.04 -0.18 22.81
C ASP A 257 11.90 -0.44 24.32
N ILE A 258 12.43 -1.57 24.79
CA ILE A 258 12.49 -1.89 26.22
C ILE A 258 13.94 -2.18 26.59
N THR A 259 14.52 -1.32 27.43
CA THR A 259 15.82 -1.58 28.04
C THR A 259 15.61 -2.27 29.38
N VAL A 260 16.00 -3.53 29.47
CA VAL A 260 15.91 -4.33 30.69
C VAL A 260 17.26 -4.24 31.42
N TYR A 261 17.28 -3.52 32.52
CA TYR A 261 18.48 -3.37 33.35
C TYR A 261 18.67 -4.55 34.30
N GLY A 262 19.92 -4.79 34.65
CA GLY A 262 20.34 -5.80 35.60
C GLY A 262 21.65 -5.41 36.30
N GLN A 263 22.19 -6.34 37.06
CA GLN A 263 23.52 -6.24 37.66
C GLN A 263 24.35 -7.39 37.12
N GLY A 264 25.28 -7.08 36.23
CA GLY A 264 26.15 -8.06 35.61
C GLY A 264 27.17 -8.67 36.55
N GLY A 265 27.79 -9.75 36.09
CA GLY A 265 28.84 -10.42 36.86
C GLY A 265 29.29 -11.76 36.28
N HIS A 266 30.00 -12.52 37.05
CA HIS A 266 30.52 -13.83 36.63
C HIS A 266 29.42 -14.88 36.58
N GLY A 267 29.22 -15.55 35.45
CA GLY A 267 28.17 -16.54 35.24
C GLY A 267 28.12 -17.71 36.24
N ALA A 268 29.25 -18.00 36.91
CA ALA A 268 29.30 -19.02 37.99
C ALA A 268 28.82 -18.51 39.36
N TYR A 269 28.57 -17.19 39.50
CA TYR A 269 28.12 -16.58 40.77
C TYR A 269 26.79 -15.82 40.56
N PRO A 270 25.73 -16.45 40.00
CA PRO A 270 24.47 -15.77 39.63
C PRO A 270 23.74 -15.14 40.86
N HIS A 271 24.00 -15.68 42.07
CA HIS A 271 23.41 -15.17 43.31
C HIS A 271 23.94 -13.78 43.74
N THR A 272 25.03 -13.30 43.11
CA THR A 272 25.59 -11.96 43.34
C THR A 272 25.14 -10.95 42.28
N THR A 273 24.27 -11.36 41.38
CA THR A 273 23.85 -10.60 40.20
C THR A 273 22.34 -10.41 40.15
N LYS A 274 21.88 -9.54 39.23
CA LYS A 274 20.53 -9.48 38.74
C LYS A 274 20.60 -9.71 37.22
N ASP A 275 20.26 -10.90 36.79
CA ASP A 275 20.46 -11.33 35.41
C ASP A 275 19.42 -10.71 34.46
N PRO A 276 19.77 -9.72 33.60
CA PRO A 276 18.83 -9.08 32.70
C PRO A 276 18.43 -9.98 31.53
N VAL A 277 19.19 -11.03 31.20
CA VAL A 277 18.81 -12.02 30.17
C VAL A 277 17.63 -12.84 30.66
N LEU A 278 17.68 -13.29 31.92
CA LEU A 278 16.55 -13.98 32.54
C LEU A 278 15.32 -13.08 32.67
N LEU A 279 15.51 -11.81 33.08
CA LEU A 279 14.43 -10.82 33.20
C LEU A 279 13.76 -10.56 31.86
N ALA A 280 14.54 -10.28 30.80
CA ALA A 280 14.05 -10.06 29.46
C ALA A 280 13.27 -11.28 28.94
N SER A 281 13.76 -12.48 29.15
CA SER A 281 13.06 -13.72 28.76
C SER A 281 11.70 -13.85 29.47
N ARG A 282 11.62 -13.53 30.76
CA ARG A 282 10.37 -13.52 31.53
C ARG A 282 9.41 -12.44 31.02
N ILE A 283 9.90 -11.26 30.66
CA ILE A 283 9.12 -10.19 30.07
C ILE A 283 8.53 -10.66 28.74
N VAL A 284 9.35 -11.21 27.83
CA VAL A 284 8.88 -11.72 26.52
C VAL A 284 7.73 -12.71 26.68
N VAL A 285 7.84 -13.66 27.61
CA VAL A 285 6.77 -14.65 27.89
C VAL A 285 5.54 -13.98 28.49
N ALA A 286 5.72 -13.09 29.47
CA ALA A 286 4.61 -12.41 30.14
C ALA A 286 3.85 -11.45 29.20
N LEU A 287 4.52 -10.80 28.25
CA LEU A 287 3.89 -9.92 27.26
C LEU A 287 2.88 -10.64 26.39
N GLN A 288 3.00 -11.97 26.18
CA GLN A 288 2.04 -12.74 25.42
C GLN A 288 0.64 -12.77 26.09
N THR A 289 0.59 -12.49 27.40
CA THR A 289 -0.69 -12.43 28.14
C THR A 289 -1.49 -11.15 27.82
N VAL A 290 -0.86 -10.10 27.33
CA VAL A 290 -1.54 -8.86 26.94
C VAL A 290 -2.68 -9.19 25.97
N VAL A 291 -2.35 -9.82 24.84
CA VAL A 291 -3.35 -10.18 23.82
C VAL A 291 -4.22 -11.35 24.28
N SER A 292 -3.60 -12.39 24.88
CA SER A 292 -4.31 -13.65 25.13
C SER A 292 -5.18 -13.64 26.39
N ARG A 293 -5.02 -12.70 27.32
CA ARG A 293 -5.70 -12.69 28.64
C ARG A 293 -6.21 -11.35 29.12
N GLU A 294 -5.73 -10.22 28.55
CA GLU A 294 -5.99 -8.90 29.10
C GLU A 294 -6.75 -7.95 28.18
N LEU A 295 -6.81 -8.28 26.88
CA LEU A 295 -7.67 -7.62 25.90
C LEU A 295 -8.89 -8.48 25.62
N SER A 296 -9.98 -7.84 25.19
CA SER A 296 -11.15 -8.56 24.68
C SER A 296 -10.74 -9.40 23.46
N PRO A 297 -11.17 -10.68 23.35
CA PRO A 297 -10.89 -11.47 22.15
C PRO A 297 -11.58 -10.97 20.88
N LEU A 298 -12.46 -9.97 21.00
CA LEU A 298 -13.10 -9.27 19.88
C LEU A 298 -12.30 -8.05 19.43
N GLU A 299 -11.26 -7.66 20.18
CA GLU A 299 -10.39 -6.54 19.86
C GLU A 299 -9.09 -7.06 19.20
N PRO A 300 -8.94 -6.92 17.88
CA PRO A 300 -7.72 -7.36 17.21
C PRO A 300 -6.52 -6.56 17.68
N ALA A 301 -5.46 -7.26 18.09
CA ALA A 301 -4.23 -6.66 18.56
C ALA A 301 -3.01 -7.55 18.31
N VAL A 302 -1.86 -6.92 18.08
CA VAL A 302 -0.57 -7.61 17.92
C VAL A 302 0.45 -7.00 18.87
N VAL A 303 1.14 -7.87 19.62
CA VAL A 303 2.33 -7.53 20.42
C VAL A 303 3.42 -8.51 20.04
N THR A 304 4.37 -8.06 19.22
CA THR A 304 5.50 -8.89 18.77
C THR A 304 6.81 -8.33 19.29
N VAL A 305 7.60 -9.15 19.99
CA VAL A 305 9.00 -8.88 20.29
C VAL A 305 9.80 -9.37 19.09
N GLY A 306 10.22 -8.44 18.22
CA GLY A 306 10.92 -8.75 16.97
C GLY A 306 12.43 -8.95 17.18
N SER A 307 12.99 -8.36 18.24
CA SER A 307 14.44 -8.37 18.49
C SER A 307 14.73 -8.46 19.98
N ILE A 308 15.79 -9.20 20.33
CA ILE A 308 16.36 -9.29 21.68
C ILE A 308 17.88 -9.31 21.58
N HIS A 309 18.52 -8.33 22.20
CA HIS A 309 19.99 -8.19 22.17
C HIS A 309 20.56 -8.01 23.57
N GLY A 310 21.51 -8.85 23.93
CA GLY A 310 22.19 -8.74 25.22
C GLY A 310 23.21 -9.85 25.46
N GLY A 311 24.27 -9.52 26.23
CA GLY A 311 25.35 -10.41 26.50
C GLY A 311 26.37 -10.54 25.36
N THR A 312 27.61 -10.85 25.70
CA THR A 312 28.71 -11.02 24.73
C THR A 312 29.40 -12.36 24.86
N LYS A 313 29.26 -13.04 26.02
CA LYS A 313 30.01 -14.25 26.35
C LYS A 313 29.22 -15.12 27.33
N GLY A 314 29.18 -16.42 27.10
CA GLY A 314 28.33 -17.36 27.86
C GLY A 314 28.66 -17.48 29.38
N ASN A 315 29.81 -16.99 29.83
CA ASN A 315 30.21 -16.98 31.24
C ASN A 315 30.20 -15.60 31.90
N VAL A 316 29.56 -14.60 31.22
CA VAL A 316 29.45 -13.22 31.71
C VAL A 316 27.97 -12.81 31.66
N ILE A 317 27.38 -12.47 32.79
CA ILE A 317 26.05 -11.87 32.90
C ILE A 317 26.17 -10.39 32.55
N PRO A 318 25.41 -9.86 31.56
CA PRO A 318 25.49 -8.46 31.14
C PRO A 318 24.83 -7.52 32.14
N ASN A 319 24.96 -6.19 31.92
CA ASN A 319 24.28 -5.18 32.73
C ASN A 319 22.88 -4.82 32.16
N GLN A 320 22.62 -5.13 30.90
CA GLN A 320 21.32 -4.84 30.25
C GLN A 320 21.04 -5.76 29.07
N VAL A 321 19.77 -5.83 28.71
CA VAL A 321 19.24 -6.44 27.48
C VAL A 321 18.29 -5.47 26.84
N GLN A 322 18.33 -5.37 25.50
CA GLN A 322 17.45 -4.56 24.69
C GLN A 322 16.40 -5.45 24.01
N LEU A 323 15.14 -5.02 24.05
CA LEU A 323 14.04 -5.62 23.28
C LEU A 323 13.48 -4.56 22.34
N GLU A 324 13.16 -4.95 21.12
CA GLU A 324 12.44 -4.12 20.16
C GLU A 324 11.11 -4.78 19.80
N LEU A 325 10.02 -4.01 19.89
CA LEU A 325 8.67 -4.50 19.70
C LEU A 325 7.97 -3.74 18.58
N THR A 326 7.07 -4.44 17.90
CA THR A 326 6.04 -3.81 17.09
C THR A 326 4.66 -4.12 17.66
N LEU A 327 3.82 -3.08 17.74
CA LEU A 327 2.45 -3.15 18.24
C LEU A 327 1.48 -2.81 17.12
N ARG A 328 0.32 -3.50 17.10
CA ARG A 328 -0.77 -3.20 16.17
C ARG A 328 -2.10 -3.21 16.91
N SER A 329 -2.99 -2.31 16.52
CA SER A 329 -4.39 -2.24 16.98
C SER A 329 -5.20 -1.42 15.99
N TYR A 330 -6.53 -1.38 16.13
CA TYR A 330 -7.34 -0.49 15.30
C TYR A 330 -7.75 0.79 16.05
N THR A 331 -8.10 0.69 17.33
CA THR A 331 -8.57 1.84 18.10
C THR A 331 -7.47 2.40 18.99
N ASP A 332 -7.58 3.70 19.31
CA ASP A 332 -6.63 4.36 20.20
C ASP A 332 -6.75 3.83 21.64
N GLU A 333 -7.96 3.44 22.08
CA GLU A 333 -8.20 2.86 23.41
C GLU A 333 -7.47 1.52 23.57
N VAL A 334 -7.53 0.64 22.55
CA VAL A 334 -6.79 -0.63 22.57
C VAL A 334 -5.28 -0.38 22.54
N ARG A 335 -4.82 0.58 21.73
CA ARG A 335 -3.42 1.00 21.67
C ARG A 335 -2.89 1.43 23.03
N GLU A 336 -3.59 2.35 23.68
CA GLU A 336 -3.21 2.86 25.01
C GLU A 336 -3.21 1.74 26.05
N ALA A 337 -4.25 0.88 26.03
CA ALA A 337 -4.32 -0.27 26.91
C ALA A 337 -3.14 -1.24 26.74
N ILE A 338 -2.70 -1.50 25.51
CA ILE A 338 -1.51 -2.34 25.22
C ILE A 338 -0.27 -1.70 25.86
N ILE A 339 -0.03 -0.42 25.62
CA ILE A 339 1.13 0.32 26.12
C ILE A 339 1.19 0.29 27.65
N GLU A 340 0.07 0.56 28.33
CA GLU A 340 -0.01 0.51 29.78
C GLU A 340 0.26 -0.89 30.35
N LYS A 341 -0.33 -1.91 29.72
CA LYS A 341 -0.13 -3.31 30.15
C LYS A 341 1.32 -3.74 30.00
N ILE A 342 1.98 -3.37 28.91
CA ILE A 342 3.42 -3.64 28.69
C ILE A 342 4.24 -3.00 29.82
N LYS A 343 4.04 -1.72 30.11
CA LYS A 343 4.74 -1.01 31.19
C LYS A 343 4.55 -1.70 32.55
N ARG A 344 3.30 -2.05 32.87
CA ARG A 344 2.95 -2.74 34.12
C ARG A 344 3.61 -4.11 34.23
N ILE A 345 3.64 -4.91 33.14
CA ILE A 345 4.27 -6.22 33.11
C ILE A 345 5.78 -6.09 33.34
N CYS A 346 6.43 -5.16 32.65
CA CYS A 346 7.86 -4.89 32.83
C CYS A 346 8.21 -4.55 34.28
N GLN A 347 7.43 -3.66 34.91
CA GLN A 347 7.58 -3.32 36.31
C GLN A 347 7.34 -4.54 37.23
N GLY A 348 6.28 -5.30 37.00
CA GLY A 348 5.95 -6.49 37.81
C GLY A 348 7.04 -7.56 37.75
N VAL A 349 7.63 -7.81 36.60
CA VAL A 349 8.77 -8.74 36.46
C VAL A 349 10.00 -8.23 37.22
N ALA A 350 10.31 -6.94 37.10
CA ALA A 350 11.43 -6.31 37.83
C ALA A 350 11.25 -6.40 39.35
N MET A 351 10.08 -6.04 39.85
CA MET A 351 9.72 -6.15 41.27
C MET A 351 9.86 -7.60 41.78
N SER A 352 9.39 -8.58 41.02
CA SER A 352 9.50 -10.01 41.41
C SER A 352 10.93 -10.53 41.48
N ALA A 353 11.88 -9.83 40.87
CA ALA A 353 13.33 -10.12 40.91
C ALA A 353 14.07 -9.31 41.98
N GLY A 354 13.34 -8.46 42.75
CA GLY A 354 13.92 -7.62 43.79
C GLY A 354 14.80 -6.50 43.23
N LEU A 355 14.37 -5.90 42.10
CA LEU A 355 14.96 -4.66 41.61
C LEU A 355 14.27 -3.46 42.29
N GLU A 356 15.03 -2.39 42.52
CA GLU A 356 14.53 -1.12 43.03
C GLU A 356 13.89 -0.32 41.88
N ALA A 357 13.06 0.67 42.19
CA ALA A 357 12.26 1.41 41.21
C ALA A 357 13.11 2.13 40.13
N ASP A 358 14.30 2.59 40.48
CA ASP A 358 15.26 3.23 39.57
C ASP A 358 15.97 2.24 38.63
N GLN A 359 15.81 0.94 38.88
CA GLN A 359 16.34 -0.17 38.05
C GLN A 359 15.25 -0.84 37.19
N TYR A 360 14.02 -0.34 37.21
CA TYR A 360 12.96 -0.91 36.41
C TYR A 360 13.24 -0.75 34.92
N PRO A 361 12.76 -1.67 34.06
CA PRO A 361 12.92 -1.56 32.62
C PRO A 361 12.41 -0.22 32.10
N LYS A 362 13.21 0.43 31.25
CA LYS A 362 12.81 1.63 30.52
C LYS A 362 12.00 1.21 29.30
N VAL A 363 10.77 1.70 29.21
CA VAL A 363 9.85 1.42 28.08
C VAL A 363 9.62 2.72 27.33
N GLU A 364 10.05 2.75 26.07
CA GLU A 364 10.01 3.95 25.21
C GLU A 364 9.27 3.65 23.90
N LEU A 365 8.30 4.48 23.57
CA LEU A 365 7.72 4.51 22.22
C LEU A 365 8.63 5.31 21.30
N ARG A 366 8.88 4.79 20.10
CA ARG A 366 9.52 5.56 19.04
C ARG A 366 8.54 6.60 18.49
N ASP A 367 9.05 7.68 17.92
CA ASP A 367 8.21 8.74 17.28
C ASP A 367 7.70 8.33 15.88
N GLU A 368 7.58 7.05 15.63
CA GLU A 368 7.17 6.43 14.37
C GLU A 368 5.73 5.86 14.45
N PHE A 369 4.85 6.55 15.20
CA PHE A 369 3.45 6.17 15.28
C PHE A 369 2.75 6.42 13.95
N THR A 370 2.09 5.39 13.40
CA THR A 370 1.18 5.50 12.27
C THR A 370 -0.23 5.17 12.76
N PRO A 371 -1.20 6.09 12.68
CA PRO A 371 -2.57 5.80 13.10
C PRO A 371 -3.27 4.85 12.14
N ALA A 372 -4.30 4.14 12.63
CA ALA A 372 -5.13 3.28 11.81
C ALA A 372 -5.80 4.07 10.67
N THR A 373 -5.88 3.45 9.50
CA THR A 373 -6.69 3.97 8.40
C THR A 373 -8.13 3.52 8.60
N TYR A 374 -8.99 4.50 8.89
CA TYR A 374 -10.43 4.33 9.08
C TYR A 374 -11.18 4.93 7.91
N ASN A 375 -11.67 4.07 7.02
CA ASN A 375 -12.51 4.47 5.90
C ASN A 375 -13.86 4.98 6.42
N ASN A 376 -14.22 6.22 6.08
CA ASN A 376 -15.51 6.77 6.44
C ASN A 376 -16.63 5.89 5.85
N PRO A 377 -17.59 5.40 6.67
CA PRO A 377 -18.60 4.44 6.21
C PRO A 377 -19.48 4.96 5.07
N ASP A 378 -19.96 6.20 5.17
CA ASP A 378 -20.85 6.79 4.15
C ASP A 378 -20.11 6.98 2.81
N LEU A 379 -18.84 7.41 2.89
CA LEU A 379 -17.99 7.57 1.71
C LEU A 379 -17.64 6.20 1.10
N ALA A 380 -17.32 5.21 1.91
CA ALA A 380 -17.03 3.85 1.45
C ALA A 380 -18.23 3.23 0.73
N ASP A 381 -19.43 3.33 1.31
CA ASP A 381 -20.67 2.80 0.73
C ASP A 381 -21.05 3.52 -0.57
N ARG A 382 -20.81 4.85 -0.64
CA ARG A 382 -21.03 5.65 -1.85
C ARG A 382 -20.09 5.22 -2.96
N VAL A 383 -18.79 5.17 -2.70
CA VAL A 383 -17.77 4.84 -3.70
C VAL A 383 -17.84 3.38 -4.13
N GLN A 384 -18.18 2.45 -3.22
CA GLN A 384 -18.39 1.04 -3.59
C GLN A 384 -19.47 0.88 -4.65
N LYS A 385 -20.60 1.58 -4.54
CA LYS A 385 -21.67 1.54 -5.56
C LYS A 385 -21.17 2.06 -6.90
N VAL A 386 -20.38 3.15 -6.90
CA VAL A 386 -19.75 3.67 -8.12
C VAL A 386 -18.84 2.63 -8.76
N PHE A 387 -18.05 1.89 -7.97
CA PHE A 387 -17.20 0.83 -8.50
C PHE A 387 -18.00 -0.33 -9.09
N GLU A 388 -19.11 -0.74 -8.47
CA GLU A 388 -19.99 -1.78 -8.99
C GLU A 388 -20.57 -1.38 -10.37
N GLU A 389 -20.93 -0.10 -10.54
CA GLU A 389 -21.40 0.44 -11.81
C GLU A 389 -20.27 0.58 -12.83
N ALA A 390 -19.13 1.15 -12.41
CA ALA A 390 -18.03 1.44 -13.31
C ALA A 390 -17.28 0.19 -13.77
N LEU A 391 -17.04 -0.76 -12.89
CA LEU A 391 -16.25 -1.96 -13.20
C LEU A 391 -17.10 -3.15 -13.63
N GLY A 392 -18.39 -3.17 -13.27
CA GLY A 392 -19.31 -4.26 -13.55
C GLY A 392 -19.33 -5.32 -12.46
N LYS A 393 -20.28 -6.25 -12.60
CA LYS A 393 -20.61 -7.25 -11.61
C LYS A 393 -19.41 -8.17 -11.27
N GLY A 394 -19.15 -8.38 -9.98
CA GLY A 394 -18.15 -9.30 -9.47
C GLY A 394 -16.71 -8.76 -9.48
N ARG A 395 -16.51 -7.49 -9.83
CA ARG A 395 -15.19 -6.84 -9.80
C ARG A 395 -14.96 -5.98 -8.57
N THR A 396 -16.00 -5.69 -7.81
CA THR A 396 -15.92 -5.00 -6.51
C THR A 396 -16.16 -6.02 -5.40
N LEU A 397 -15.20 -6.16 -4.51
CA LEU A 397 -15.19 -7.15 -3.43
C LEU A 397 -15.25 -6.44 -2.07
N SER A 398 -15.94 -7.05 -1.11
CA SER A 398 -15.77 -6.70 0.30
C SER A 398 -14.54 -7.43 0.83
N VAL A 399 -13.65 -6.71 1.54
CA VAL A 399 -12.40 -7.27 2.07
C VAL A 399 -12.32 -7.13 3.58
N ASP A 400 -11.58 -8.03 4.21
CA ASP A 400 -11.31 -7.95 5.64
C ASP A 400 -10.23 -6.89 5.94
N PRO A 401 -10.22 -6.31 7.14
CA PRO A 401 -9.17 -5.40 7.57
C PRO A 401 -7.86 -6.16 7.78
N VAL A 402 -6.72 -5.46 7.61
CA VAL A 402 -5.39 -6.06 7.76
C VAL A 402 -4.58 -5.35 8.86
N MET A 403 -3.60 -6.05 9.42
CA MET A 403 -2.70 -5.50 10.45
C MET A 403 -1.49 -4.74 9.86
N GLY A 404 -1.46 -4.53 8.53
CA GLY A 404 -0.52 -3.61 7.89
C GLY A 404 -0.76 -2.17 8.35
N GLY A 405 0.28 -1.33 8.23
CA GLY A 405 0.18 0.12 8.46
C GLY A 405 0.03 0.87 7.16
N GLU A 406 -0.49 2.10 7.24
CA GLU A 406 -0.63 3.03 6.13
C GLU A 406 -0.89 4.43 6.69
N ASP A 407 -0.08 5.42 6.32
CA ASP A 407 -0.15 6.74 6.92
C ASP A 407 -1.20 7.68 6.27
N PHE A 408 -1.85 7.25 5.19
CA PHE A 408 -2.98 7.96 4.56
C PHE A 408 -4.10 8.30 5.57
N GLY A 409 -4.33 7.43 6.55
CA GLY A 409 -5.32 7.66 7.61
C GLY A 409 -5.14 8.98 8.38
N ARG A 410 -3.92 9.56 8.36
CA ARG A 410 -3.62 10.84 9.02
C ARG A 410 -4.41 12.00 8.44
N TYR A 411 -4.70 11.99 7.14
CA TYR A 411 -5.45 13.06 6.48
C TYR A 411 -6.88 13.21 7.01
N GLY A 412 -7.47 12.15 7.54
CA GLY A 412 -8.78 12.18 8.20
C GLY A 412 -8.74 12.43 9.70
N ARG A 413 -7.55 12.56 10.31
CA ARG A 413 -7.37 12.73 11.76
C ARG A 413 -6.89 14.13 12.17
N THR A 414 -7.11 15.10 11.30
CA THR A 414 -6.86 16.52 11.55
C THR A 414 -8.11 17.19 12.16
N ALA A 415 -8.00 18.46 12.54
CA ALA A 415 -9.13 19.23 13.08
C ALA A 415 -10.28 19.40 12.06
N GLU A 416 -9.98 19.26 10.78
CA GLU A 416 -10.93 19.34 9.66
C GLU A 416 -11.79 18.08 9.52
N GLU A 417 -11.40 16.96 10.16
CA GLU A 417 -12.14 15.68 10.17
C GLU A 417 -12.53 15.21 8.75
N VAL A 418 -11.61 15.36 7.78
CA VAL A 418 -11.86 15.03 6.38
C VAL A 418 -12.24 13.56 6.22
N PRO A 419 -13.40 13.23 5.61
CA PRO A 419 -13.76 11.86 5.29
C PRO A 419 -12.73 11.24 4.33
N VAL A 420 -12.09 10.15 4.75
CA VAL A 420 -11.08 9.44 3.96
C VAL A 420 -11.60 8.08 3.50
N PHE A 421 -11.19 7.65 2.32
CA PHE A 421 -11.45 6.32 1.80
C PHE A 421 -10.25 5.80 1.00
N MET A 422 -9.74 4.64 1.38
CA MET A 422 -8.73 3.92 0.63
C MET A 422 -9.28 2.55 0.23
N PHE A 423 -9.15 2.23 -1.05
CA PHE A 423 -9.56 0.94 -1.60
C PHE A 423 -8.36 0.10 -2.03
N TRP A 424 -8.54 -1.21 -2.04
CA TRP A 424 -7.57 -2.16 -2.53
C TRP A 424 -7.70 -2.36 -4.03
N LEU A 425 -6.57 -2.48 -4.72
CA LEU A 425 -6.50 -2.74 -6.16
C LEU A 425 -5.80 -4.08 -6.39
N GLY A 426 -6.47 -5.02 -7.05
CA GLY A 426 -5.90 -6.32 -7.38
C GLY A 426 -4.70 -6.20 -8.32
N ALA A 427 -3.62 -6.92 -8.01
CA ALA A 427 -2.36 -6.87 -8.74
C ALA A 427 -1.90 -8.23 -9.26
N VAL A 428 -2.54 -9.34 -8.88
CA VAL A 428 -2.10 -10.69 -9.22
C VAL A 428 -2.71 -11.15 -10.54
N ALA A 429 -1.87 -11.62 -11.48
CA ALA A 429 -2.36 -12.18 -12.73
C ALA A 429 -3.35 -13.35 -12.47
N LYS A 430 -4.40 -13.43 -13.28
CA LYS A 430 -5.50 -14.40 -13.11
C LYS A 430 -5.01 -15.85 -13.03
N GLU A 431 -4.04 -16.21 -13.87
CA GLU A 431 -3.47 -17.56 -13.91
C GLU A 431 -2.66 -17.87 -12.65
N GLN A 432 -1.94 -16.88 -12.12
CA GLN A 432 -1.20 -17.02 -10.85
C GLN A 432 -2.16 -17.16 -9.67
N MET A 433 -3.24 -16.38 -9.67
CA MET A 433 -4.29 -16.47 -8.64
C MET A 433 -4.93 -17.85 -8.63
N ALA A 434 -5.33 -18.37 -9.81
CA ALA A 434 -5.91 -19.71 -9.95
C ALA A 434 -4.93 -20.82 -9.52
N SER A 435 -3.63 -20.69 -9.82
CA SER A 435 -2.61 -21.63 -9.36
C SER A 435 -2.39 -21.59 -7.85
N ALA A 436 -2.46 -20.40 -7.27
CA ALA A 436 -2.38 -20.25 -5.81
C ALA A 436 -3.57 -20.87 -5.08
N GLU A 437 -4.78 -20.67 -5.61
CA GLU A 437 -6.01 -21.28 -5.07
C GLU A 437 -5.96 -22.82 -5.10
N ARG A 438 -5.29 -23.41 -6.09
CA ARG A 438 -5.05 -24.86 -6.15
C ARG A 438 -3.87 -25.32 -5.28
N GLY A 439 -3.16 -24.40 -4.62
CA GLY A 439 -1.97 -24.69 -3.80
C GLY A 439 -0.73 -25.06 -4.59
N GLU A 440 -0.69 -24.75 -5.89
CA GLU A 440 0.43 -25.04 -6.81
C GLU A 440 1.48 -23.92 -6.79
N LEU A 441 1.08 -22.70 -6.42
CA LEU A 441 1.92 -21.52 -6.36
C LEU A 441 1.72 -20.82 -5.00
N LYS A 442 2.82 -20.37 -4.39
CA LYS A 442 2.78 -19.40 -3.30
C LYS A 442 3.03 -18.01 -3.87
N LEU A 443 2.02 -17.14 -3.79
CA LEU A 443 2.17 -15.76 -4.25
C LEU A 443 3.20 -15.01 -3.41
N PRO A 444 4.06 -14.19 -4.03
CA PRO A 444 4.87 -13.22 -3.31
C PRO A 444 3.97 -12.21 -2.61
N SER A 445 4.22 -11.93 -1.34
CA SER A 445 3.56 -10.83 -0.62
C SER A 445 4.14 -9.48 -1.02
N LEU A 446 3.49 -8.39 -0.63
CA LEU A 446 4.14 -7.08 -0.59
C LEU A 446 5.42 -7.17 0.25
N HIS A 447 6.38 -6.27 0.00
CA HIS A 447 7.72 -6.25 0.60
C HIS A 447 8.55 -7.51 0.30
N ASN A 448 8.23 -8.24 -0.76
CA ASN A 448 8.98 -9.41 -1.22
C ASN A 448 9.70 -9.08 -2.53
N SER A 449 10.95 -9.53 -2.67
CA SER A 449 11.79 -9.29 -3.86
C SER A 449 11.20 -9.84 -5.18
N GLY A 450 10.28 -10.78 -5.09
CA GLY A 450 9.58 -11.38 -6.24
C GLY A 450 8.19 -10.79 -6.50
N PHE A 451 7.77 -9.73 -5.80
CA PHE A 451 6.48 -9.10 -6.06
C PHE A 451 6.48 -8.37 -7.40
N ALA A 452 5.55 -8.75 -8.28
CA ALA A 452 5.36 -8.12 -9.60
C ALA A 452 3.86 -8.04 -9.92
N PRO A 453 3.29 -6.85 -10.06
CA PRO A 453 1.90 -6.71 -10.47
C PRO A 453 1.70 -7.09 -11.95
N ASP A 454 0.51 -7.55 -12.33
CA ASP A 454 0.07 -7.64 -13.72
C ASP A 454 -0.33 -6.22 -14.19
N PRO A 455 0.48 -5.54 -15.02
CA PRO A 455 0.37 -4.09 -15.14
C PRO A 455 -0.91 -3.64 -15.87
N GLU A 456 -1.27 -4.25 -17.01
CA GLU A 456 -2.38 -3.75 -17.83
C GLU A 456 -3.73 -3.80 -17.09
N PRO A 457 -4.20 -4.95 -16.57
CA PRO A 457 -5.48 -5.00 -15.89
C PRO A 457 -5.47 -4.26 -14.55
N THR A 458 -4.33 -4.19 -13.85
CA THR A 458 -4.19 -3.44 -12.60
C THR A 458 -4.30 -1.94 -12.85
N ILE A 459 -3.47 -1.38 -13.72
CA ILE A 459 -3.43 0.07 -13.99
C ILE A 459 -4.74 0.55 -14.60
N THR A 460 -5.25 -0.14 -15.62
CA THR A 460 -6.49 0.28 -16.29
C THR A 460 -7.70 0.25 -15.35
N THR A 461 -7.80 -0.78 -14.50
CA THR A 461 -8.86 -0.86 -13.49
C THR A 461 -8.72 0.24 -12.43
N GLY A 462 -7.51 0.47 -11.94
CA GLY A 462 -7.23 1.52 -10.97
C GLY A 462 -7.61 2.91 -11.50
N VAL A 463 -7.22 3.24 -12.73
CA VAL A 463 -7.56 4.52 -13.37
C VAL A 463 -9.07 4.69 -13.54
N VAL A 464 -9.77 3.65 -14.02
CA VAL A 464 -11.24 3.70 -14.16
C VAL A 464 -11.91 3.89 -12.80
N ALA A 465 -11.52 3.10 -11.79
CA ALA A 465 -12.09 3.17 -10.45
C ALA A 465 -11.86 4.54 -9.80
N MET A 466 -10.61 5.01 -9.76
CA MET A 466 -10.25 6.30 -9.17
C MET A 466 -10.98 7.46 -9.87
N THR A 467 -10.97 7.49 -11.21
CA THR A 467 -11.63 8.54 -11.97
C THR A 467 -13.15 8.54 -11.74
N ALA A 468 -13.78 7.35 -11.74
CA ALA A 468 -15.23 7.23 -11.52
C ALA A 468 -15.62 7.72 -10.13
N ALA A 469 -14.86 7.34 -9.09
CA ALA A 469 -15.08 7.81 -7.72
C ALA A 469 -14.97 9.33 -7.61
N VAL A 470 -13.90 9.92 -8.16
CA VAL A 470 -13.70 11.38 -8.11
C VAL A 470 -14.79 12.13 -8.88
N LEU A 471 -15.19 11.65 -10.07
CA LEU A 471 -16.30 12.25 -10.83
C LEU A 471 -17.62 12.20 -10.05
N ASP A 472 -17.87 11.15 -9.28
CA ASP A 472 -19.07 11.07 -8.45
C ASP A 472 -19.01 12.02 -7.24
N LEU A 473 -17.87 12.15 -6.60
CA LEU A 473 -17.65 13.04 -5.45
C LEU A 473 -17.74 14.53 -5.83
N LEU A 474 -17.53 14.87 -7.09
CA LEU A 474 -17.61 16.24 -7.64
C LEU A 474 -18.99 16.60 -8.22
N LYS A 475 -20.01 15.72 -8.08
CA LYS A 475 -21.41 16.03 -8.40
C LYS A 475 -22.09 16.73 -7.22
#